data_c29a2774c0f97a4962d8718a384a1fc1
#
_entry.id   c29a2774c0f97a4962d8718a384a1fc1
#
_cell.length_a   1.000
_cell.length_b   1.000
_cell.length_c   1.000
_cell.angle_alpha   90.00
_cell.angle_beta   90.00
_cell.angle_gamma   90.00
#
_symmetry.space_group_name_H-M   'P 1'
#
loop_
_entity.id
_entity.type
_entity.pdbx_description
1 polymer ?
#
loop_
_entity_poly.entity_id
_entity_poly.type
_entity_poly.pdbx_seq_one_letter_code
_entity_poly.pdbx_strand_id
1 'polypeptide(L)'
;MAEQLTFGRLIPAMVTPFDENLDLDLPRARQLANRLIEGGADSLLINATTGEAPTIFYPQKIELFKAVVDEVAGRVPVIAYAGDNCTADSVDFAKEVEKIGVDGIML
;
A
#
# COMPACT_ATOMS: atom_id res chain seq x y z
N MET A 1 3.86 -17.91 20.22
CA MET A 1 3.52 -16.55 20.62
C MET A 1 3.74 -15.62 19.41
N ALA A 2 2.75 -14.88 19.02
CA ALA A 2 2.89 -13.95 17.89
C ALA A 2 3.87 -12.83 18.28
N GLU A 3 4.76 -12.48 17.35
CA GLU A 3 5.62 -11.34 17.53
C GLU A 3 4.78 -10.06 17.53
N GLN A 4 5.15 -9.11 18.37
CA GLN A 4 4.50 -7.82 18.39
C GLN A 4 4.89 -7.04 17.13
N LEU A 5 3.90 -6.68 16.31
CA LEU A 5 4.11 -5.87 15.13
C LEU A 5 4.45 -4.44 15.53
N THR A 6 5.53 -3.92 14.98
CA THR A 6 5.96 -2.54 15.21
C THR A 6 6.04 -1.81 13.87
N PHE A 7 5.26 -0.75 13.72
CA PHE A 7 5.26 0.06 12.50
C PHE A 7 6.40 1.08 12.45
N GLY A 8 7.00 1.40 13.60
CA GLY A 8 8.10 2.35 13.68
C GLY A 8 7.65 3.80 13.67
N ARG A 9 8.58 4.69 13.32
CA ARG A 9 8.38 6.14 13.38
C ARG A 9 8.30 6.82 12.03
N LEU A 10 9.03 6.31 11.04
CA LEU A 10 9.04 6.88 9.70
C LEU A 10 8.19 6.02 8.77
N ILE A 11 7.01 6.53 8.45
CA ILE A 11 6.01 5.83 7.62
C ILE A 11 5.68 6.73 6.42
N PRO A 12 6.42 6.63 5.32
CA PRO A 12 6.11 7.43 4.13
C PRO A 12 4.75 7.05 3.57
N ALA A 13 3.96 8.06 3.23
CA ALA A 13 2.79 7.90 2.39
C ALA A 13 3.28 7.86 0.95
N MET A 14 3.38 6.65 0.39
CA MET A 14 3.98 6.44 -0.92
C MET A 14 3.12 7.05 -2.03
N VAL A 15 3.75 7.81 -2.93
CA VAL A 15 3.10 8.22 -4.17
C VAL A 15 2.87 7.00 -5.07
N THR A 16 1.86 7.06 -5.91
CA THR A 16 1.58 6.00 -6.88
C THR A 16 2.16 6.39 -8.24
N PRO A 17 3.14 5.65 -8.76
CA PRO A 17 3.68 5.94 -10.08
C PRO A 17 2.69 5.56 -11.19
N PHE A 18 2.60 6.44 -12.18
CA PHE A 18 1.84 6.20 -13.41
C PHE A 18 2.79 6.28 -14.60
N ASP A 19 2.49 5.55 -15.65
CA ASP A 19 3.24 5.62 -16.90
C ASP A 19 2.77 6.79 -17.78
N GLU A 20 3.35 6.92 -18.97
CA GLU A 20 3.02 7.99 -19.90
C GLU A 20 1.57 7.93 -20.42
N ASN A 21 0.91 6.78 -20.31
CA ASN A 21 -0.49 6.59 -20.67
C ASN A 21 -1.44 6.81 -19.48
N LEU A 22 -0.91 7.22 -18.32
CA LEU A 22 -1.63 7.40 -17.05
C LEU A 22 -2.14 6.08 -16.47
N ASP A 23 -1.57 4.97 -16.90
CA ASP A 23 -1.81 3.68 -16.30
C ASP A 23 -0.89 3.44 -15.11
N LEU A 24 -1.30 2.58 -14.20
CA LEU A 24 -0.51 2.22 -13.03
C LEU A 24 0.82 1.58 -13.45
N ASP A 25 1.93 2.15 -12.99
CA ASP A 25 3.27 1.64 -13.29
C ASP A 25 3.78 0.77 -12.14
N LEU A 26 3.43 -0.52 -12.19
CA LEU A 26 3.81 -1.46 -11.14
C LEU A 26 5.34 -1.66 -11.02
N PRO A 27 6.12 -1.75 -12.09
CA PRO A 27 7.57 -1.84 -11.96
C PRO A 27 8.18 -0.65 -11.21
N ARG A 28 7.71 0.56 -11.48
CA ARG A 28 8.18 1.75 -10.75
C ARG A 28 7.70 1.78 -9.31
N ALA A 29 6.49 1.29 -9.03
CA ALA A 29 6.00 1.18 -7.66
C ALA A 29 6.90 0.26 -6.84
N ARG A 30 7.33 -0.87 -7.42
CA ARG A 30 8.27 -1.79 -6.78
C ARG A 30 9.63 -1.12 -6.51
N GLN A 31 10.16 -0.42 -7.48
CA GLN A 31 11.43 0.32 -7.34
C GLN A 31 11.33 1.39 -6.25
N LEU A 32 10.23 2.13 -6.22
CA LEU A 32 10.00 3.17 -5.22
C LEU A 32 9.92 2.58 -3.82
N ALA A 33 9.22 1.47 -3.64
CA ALA A 33 9.14 0.78 -2.36
C ALA A 33 10.54 0.40 -1.85
N ASN A 34 11.37 -0.18 -2.70
CA ASN A 34 12.75 -0.52 -2.37
C ASN A 34 13.56 0.72 -1.98
N ARG A 35 13.44 1.79 -2.74
CA ARG A 35 14.15 3.03 -2.49
C ARG A 35 13.79 3.64 -1.15
N LEU A 36 12.51 3.61 -0.79
CA LEU A 36 12.03 4.12 0.50
C LEU A 36 12.57 3.27 1.66
N ILE A 37 12.58 1.96 1.51
CA ILE A 37 13.13 1.05 2.54
C ILE A 37 14.63 1.31 2.71
N GLU A 38 15.39 1.40 1.63
CA GLU A 38 16.83 1.68 1.66
C GLU A 38 17.11 3.05 2.27
N GLY A 39 16.20 4.01 2.08
CA GLY A 39 16.31 5.35 2.65
C GLY A 39 15.94 5.46 4.13
N GLY A 40 15.49 4.38 4.75
CA GLY A 40 15.23 4.32 6.18
C GLY A 40 13.77 4.27 6.60
N ALA A 41 12.83 4.01 5.69
CA ALA A 41 11.42 3.85 6.06
C ALA A 41 11.25 2.67 7.01
N ASP A 42 10.49 2.88 8.08
CA ASP A 42 10.14 1.82 9.03
C ASP A 42 8.94 1.00 8.54
N SER A 43 8.02 1.63 7.82
CA SER A 43 6.84 1.02 7.20
C SER A 43 6.49 1.79 5.95
N LEU A 44 5.60 1.26 5.12
CA LEU A 44 5.09 1.95 3.93
C LEU A 44 3.57 2.06 4.01
N LEU A 45 3.04 3.24 3.74
CA LEU A 45 1.59 3.47 3.59
C LEU A 45 1.28 3.61 2.11
N ILE A 46 0.40 2.74 1.61
CA ILE A 46 0.13 2.61 0.18
C ILE A 46 -1.30 3.03 -0.13
N ASN A 47 -1.48 3.71 -1.25
CA ASN A 47 -2.78 4.09 -1.80
C ASN A 47 -3.60 5.00 -0.89
N ALA A 48 -2.93 5.89 -0.15
CA ALA A 48 -3.61 6.93 0.63
C ALA A 48 -3.86 8.16 -0.25
N THR A 49 -4.17 9.29 0.35
CA THR A 49 -4.43 10.54 -0.40
C THR A 49 -3.21 10.95 -1.25
N THR A 50 -2.01 10.85 -0.67
CA THR A 50 -0.76 11.13 -1.39
C THR A 50 -0.56 10.17 -2.56
N GLY A 51 -1.02 8.94 -2.44
CA GLY A 51 -1.00 7.95 -3.52
C GLY A 51 -2.17 8.07 -4.51
N GLU A 52 -2.95 9.15 -4.43
CA GLU A 52 -4.05 9.47 -5.34
C GLU A 52 -5.18 8.41 -5.35
N ALA A 53 -5.48 7.85 -4.19
CA ALA A 53 -6.50 6.81 -4.04
C ALA A 53 -7.83 7.12 -4.75
N PRO A 54 -8.37 8.37 -4.70
CA PRO A 54 -9.63 8.66 -5.36
C PRO A 54 -9.62 8.50 -6.89
N THR A 55 -8.44 8.46 -7.51
CA THR A 55 -8.30 8.37 -8.97
C THR A 55 -7.97 6.96 -9.46
N ILE A 56 -7.91 5.99 -8.56
CA ILE A 56 -7.51 4.63 -8.87
C ILE A 56 -8.69 3.69 -8.66
N PHE A 57 -8.98 2.84 -9.65
CA PHE A 57 -10.05 1.85 -9.54
C PHE A 57 -9.66 0.72 -8.58
N TYR A 58 -10.65 0.11 -7.94
CA TYR A 58 -10.43 -0.98 -6.98
C TYR A 58 -9.54 -2.11 -7.52
N PRO A 59 -9.74 -2.64 -8.74
CA PRO A 59 -8.85 -3.67 -9.27
C PRO A 59 -7.39 -3.25 -9.35
N GLN A 60 -7.14 -1.98 -9.69
CA GLN A 60 -5.79 -1.41 -9.74
C GLN A 60 -5.18 -1.25 -8.34
N LYS A 61 -6.00 -0.86 -7.37
CA LYS A 61 -5.55 -0.80 -5.96
C LYS A 61 -5.08 -2.16 -5.47
N ILE A 62 -5.83 -3.21 -5.77
CA ILE A 62 -5.47 -4.59 -5.43
C ILE A 62 -4.15 -5.00 -6.07
N GLU A 63 -3.97 -4.69 -7.35
CA GLU A 63 -2.72 -4.97 -8.07
C GLU A 63 -1.53 -4.24 -7.43
N LEU A 64 -1.73 -2.98 -7.07
CA LEU A 64 -0.70 -2.17 -6.41
C LEU A 64 -0.30 -2.77 -5.07
N PHE A 65 -1.27 -3.14 -4.23
CA PHE A 65 -0.99 -3.76 -2.93
C PHE A 65 -0.23 -5.07 -3.09
N LYS A 66 -0.67 -5.93 -4.02
CA LYS A 66 0.00 -7.20 -4.29
C LYS A 66 1.45 -7.00 -4.74
N ALA A 67 1.67 -6.05 -5.63
CA ALA A 67 3.01 -5.76 -6.13
C ALA A 67 3.94 -5.28 -5.02
N VAL A 68 3.47 -4.36 -4.18
CA VAL A 68 4.28 -3.81 -3.09
C VAL A 68 4.54 -4.86 -2.01
N VAL A 69 3.53 -5.62 -1.61
CA VAL A 69 3.69 -6.70 -0.61
C VAL A 69 4.70 -7.73 -1.11
N ASP A 70 4.59 -8.13 -2.37
CA ASP A 70 5.53 -9.08 -2.99
C ASP A 70 6.96 -8.54 -3.01
N GLU A 71 7.14 -7.31 -3.43
CA GLU A 71 8.47 -6.69 -3.53
C GLU A 71 9.11 -6.46 -2.16
N VAL A 72 8.34 -6.00 -1.19
CA VAL A 72 8.82 -5.75 0.18
C VAL A 72 9.23 -7.04 0.86
N ALA A 73 8.51 -8.13 0.62
CA ALA A 73 8.85 -9.48 1.12
C ALA A 73 9.13 -9.52 2.62
N GLY A 74 8.33 -8.83 3.42
CA GLY A 74 8.43 -8.84 4.87
C GLY A 74 9.54 -7.98 5.48
N ARG A 75 10.30 -7.24 4.69
CA ARG A 75 11.40 -6.39 5.20
C ARG A 75 10.90 -5.27 6.10
N VAL A 76 9.76 -4.69 5.79
CA VAL A 76 9.06 -3.69 6.62
C VAL A 76 7.56 -3.95 6.56
N PRO A 77 6.77 -3.47 7.55
CA PRO A 77 5.32 -3.54 7.44
C PRO A 77 4.77 -2.73 6.27
N VAL A 78 3.72 -3.25 5.65
CA VAL A 78 2.96 -2.57 4.60
C VAL A 78 1.57 -2.25 5.13
N ILE A 79 1.20 -0.98 5.09
CA ILE A 79 -0.11 -0.48 5.52
C ILE A 79 -0.88 -0.08 4.27
N ALA A 80 -2.05 -0.66 4.07
CA ALA A 80 -2.91 -0.34 2.95
C ALA A 80 -3.99 0.65 3.39
N TYR A 81 -4.17 1.72 2.66
CA TYR A 81 -5.33 2.59 2.85
C TYR A 81 -6.53 1.99 2.15
N ALA A 82 -7.58 1.72 2.91
CA ALA A 82 -8.81 1.10 2.41
C ALA A 82 -10.06 1.94 2.69
N GLY A 83 -9.89 3.20 3.08
CA GLY A 83 -10.99 4.10 3.34
C GLY A 83 -11.74 4.50 2.08
N ASP A 84 -13.04 4.69 2.24
CA ASP A 84 -13.94 5.16 1.21
C ASP A 84 -15.03 5.99 1.87
N ASN A 85 -15.76 6.78 1.07
CA ASN A 85 -16.87 7.59 1.58
C ASN A 85 -18.06 6.74 2.02
N CYS A 86 -18.18 5.53 1.48
CA CYS A 86 -19.20 4.57 1.85
C CYS A 86 -18.63 3.54 2.83
N THR A 87 -19.19 3.46 4.03
CA THR A 87 -18.70 2.55 5.06
C THR A 87 -18.78 1.08 4.61
N ALA A 88 -19.85 0.69 3.93
CA ALA A 88 -20.01 -0.69 3.44
C ALA A 88 -18.90 -1.03 2.43
N ASP A 89 -18.57 -0.13 1.54
CA ASP A 89 -17.49 -0.31 0.56
C ASP A 89 -16.13 -0.42 1.25
N SER A 90 -15.88 0.41 2.26
CA SER A 90 -14.65 0.34 3.06
C SER A 90 -14.50 -1.00 3.76
N VAL A 91 -15.58 -1.53 4.33
CA VAL A 91 -15.56 -2.85 5.00
C VAL A 91 -15.26 -3.96 4.01
N ASP A 92 -15.95 -3.97 2.87
CA ASP A 92 -15.74 -5.00 1.84
C ASP A 92 -14.32 -4.93 1.27
N PHE A 93 -13.84 -3.73 1.00
CA PHE A 93 -12.49 -3.54 0.47
C PHE A 93 -11.43 -3.96 1.50
N ALA A 94 -11.60 -3.61 2.76
CA ALA A 94 -10.68 -4.02 3.83
C ALA A 94 -10.57 -5.55 3.92
N LYS A 95 -11.67 -6.27 3.76
CA LYS A 95 -11.65 -7.74 3.75
C LYS A 95 -10.86 -8.30 2.57
N GLU A 96 -10.98 -7.70 1.39
CA GLU A 96 -10.19 -8.10 0.23
C GLU A 96 -8.71 -7.82 0.42
N VAL A 97 -8.38 -6.66 0.96
CA VAL A 97 -7.01 -6.23 1.20
C VAL A 97 -6.32 -7.12 2.26
N GLU A 98 -7.04 -7.52 3.30
CA GLU A 98 -6.52 -8.42 4.32
C GLU A 98 -5.97 -9.72 3.71
N LYS A 99 -6.64 -10.25 2.70
CA LYS A 99 -6.23 -11.49 2.02
C LYS A 99 -4.90 -11.37 1.27
N ILE A 100 -4.48 -10.16 0.95
CA ILE A 100 -3.23 -9.90 0.22
C ILE A 100 -2.02 -10.10 1.14
N GLY A 101 -2.18 -9.94 2.44
CA GLY A 101 -1.10 -10.09 3.40
C GLY A 101 -0.47 -8.77 3.83
N VAL A 102 -1.22 -7.67 3.77
CA VAL A 102 -0.78 -6.40 4.38
C VAL A 102 -0.74 -6.54 5.90
N ASP A 103 0.10 -5.75 6.53
CA ASP A 103 0.31 -5.80 7.97
C ASP A 103 -0.64 -4.89 8.75
N GLY A 104 -1.20 -3.90 8.08
CA GLY A 104 -2.15 -2.97 8.67
C GLY A 104 -3.05 -2.34 7.63
N ILE A 105 -4.19 -1.84 8.08
CA ILE A 105 -5.17 -1.15 7.26
C ILE A 105 -5.45 0.21 7.89
N MET A 106 -5.38 1.26 7.09
CA MET A 106 -5.78 2.60 7.48
C MET A 106 -7.12 2.94 6.82
N LEU A 107 -8.01 3.57 7.59
CA LEU A 107 -9.31 4.04 7.11
C LEU A 107 -9.41 5.56 7.21
#